data_b71cdcdd9e85e2fcd5ac9975b40f0571
#
_entry.id   b71cdcdd9e85e2fcd5ac9975b40f0571
#
_cell.length_a   1.000
_cell.length_b   1.000
_cell.length_c   1.000
_cell.angle_alpha   90.00
_cell.angle_beta   90.00
_cell.angle_gamma   90.00
#
_symmetry.space_group_name_H-M   'P 1'
#
loop_
_entity.id
_entity.type
_entity.pdbx_description
1 polymer ?
#
loop_
_entity_poly.entity_id
_entity_poly.type
_entity_poly.pdbx_seq_one_letter_code
_entity_poly.pdbx_strand_id
1 'polypeptide(L)'
;DDRGRLLVAAAVGVGEAGCTPPAHSLIADYVPKEKRASALAFYSMGTPIGGLLGLIMGGLIADAYGWRMAFLVAGAPGLIFAALAFFTLKEPRRLLSEHAEKVRAASSATFGQTVAYLAKRPTFWFIAFAAAIKAFIGYGHAPFTASFFLRNHTAEIGKLADDFGLGPVGFLGLALGLISGTAGAIGSYVGGWIADKFGKKDLRAYMVAPAIASLITIPVYITAVTIDSAAIALFILAINAFLGTLWYGPVYGTGQSVVPPHMRATAAAILLFIINLIGLGLGPLAVGLLSDYLNKGMGLGAAEGVRWALIISTLFGLIAFACFWLARKTIREDTVS
;
A
#
# COMPACT_ATOMS: atom_id res chain seq x y z
N ASP A 1 -32.18 -0.49 -4.21
CA ASP A 1 -32.23 -1.42 -3.11
C ASP A 1 -30.85 -1.50 -2.45
N ASP A 2 -30.77 -1.05 -1.21
CA ASP A 2 -29.48 -0.98 -0.48
C ASP A 2 -28.91 -2.39 -0.22
N ARG A 3 -29.78 -3.41 -0.11
CA ARG A 3 -29.33 -4.81 0.03
C ARG A 3 -28.61 -5.31 -1.23
N GLY A 4 -29.11 -4.96 -2.41
CA GLY A 4 -28.45 -5.31 -3.67
C GLY A 4 -27.07 -4.67 -3.81
N ARG A 5 -26.93 -3.40 -3.40
CA ARG A 5 -25.64 -2.69 -3.38
C ARG A 5 -24.64 -3.31 -2.43
N LEU A 6 -25.08 -3.70 -1.23
CA LEU A 6 -24.25 -4.38 -0.24
C LEU A 6 -23.79 -5.76 -0.73
N LEU A 7 -24.66 -6.53 -1.37
CA LEU A 7 -24.30 -7.84 -1.94
C LEU A 7 -23.26 -7.71 -3.06
N VAL A 8 -23.43 -6.74 -3.97
CA VAL A 8 -22.43 -6.47 -5.04
C VAL A 8 -21.10 -6.05 -4.46
N ALA A 9 -21.08 -5.12 -3.48
CA ALA A 9 -19.87 -4.70 -2.81
C ALA A 9 -19.16 -5.86 -2.09
N ALA A 10 -19.92 -6.73 -1.42
CA ALA A 10 -19.38 -7.92 -0.78
C ALA A 10 -18.79 -8.91 -1.80
N ALA A 11 -19.46 -9.14 -2.94
CA ALA A 11 -18.98 -10.02 -3.99
C ALA A 11 -17.66 -9.52 -4.61
N VAL A 12 -17.54 -8.19 -4.84
CA VAL A 12 -16.29 -7.57 -5.30
C VAL A 12 -15.18 -7.78 -4.26
N GLY A 13 -15.45 -7.52 -2.98
CA GLY A 13 -14.47 -7.72 -1.91
C GLY A 13 -14.00 -9.16 -1.77
N VAL A 14 -14.89 -10.15 -1.97
CA VAL A 14 -14.51 -11.59 -2.00
C VAL A 14 -13.58 -11.88 -3.18
N GLY A 15 -13.89 -11.32 -4.38
CA GLY A 15 -13.04 -11.47 -5.57
C GLY A 15 -11.64 -10.87 -5.37
N GLU A 16 -11.54 -9.67 -4.80
CA GLU A 16 -10.27 -9.02 -4.49
C GLU A 16 -9.45 -9.78 -3.44
N ALA A 17 -10.11 -10.27 -2.39
CA ALA A 17 -9.45 -11.04 -1.34
C ALA A 17 -8.84 -12.36 -1.86
N GLY A 18 -9.43 -12.95 -2.90
CA GLY A 18 -8.94 -14.17 -3.55
C GLY A 18 -7.72 -13.99 -4.44
N CYS A 19 -7.32 -12.76 -4.78
CA CYS A 19 -6.25 -12.50 -5.75
C CYS A 19 -4.86 -12.36 -5.08
N THR A 20 -4.70 -11.42 -4.17
CA THR A 20 -3.39 -11.00 -3.65
C THR A 20 -2.69 -12.05 -2.78
N PRO A 21 -3.34 -12.73 -1.81
CA PRO A 21 -2.64 -13.72 -0.99
C PRO A 21 -2.11 -14.93 -1.77
N PRO A 22 -2.88 -15.53 -2.72
CA PRO A 22 -2.36 -16.56 -3.59
C PRO A 22 -1.23 -16.07 -4.50
N ALA A 23 -1.31 -14.85 -5.05
CA ALA A 23 -0.27 -14.26 -5.88
C ALA A 23 1.04 -14.11 -5.10
N HIS A 24 1.01 -13.60 -3.87
CA HIS A 24 2.19 -13.51 -3.00
C HIS A 24 2.81 -14.87 -2.72
N SER A 25 1.97 -15.90 -2.44
CA SER A 25 2.45 -17.26 -2.22
C SER A 25 3.09 -17.83 -3.48
N LEU A 26 2.46 -17.64 -4.63
CA LEU A 26 2.95 -18.13 -5.92
C LEU A 26 4.29 -17.48 -6.29
N ILE A 27 4.40 -16.16 -6.17
CA ILE A 27 5.65 -15.42 -6.41
C ILE A 27 6.76 -15.95 -5.48
N ALA A 28 6.45 -16.19 -4.21
CA ALA A 28 7.41 -16.72 -3.24
C ALA A 28 7.86 -18.17 -3.55
N ASP A 29 7.04 -18.93 -4.30
CA ASP A 29 7.39 -20.28 -4.74
C ASP A 29 8.23 -20.28 -6.03
N TYR A 30 8.00 -19.31 -6.95
CA TYR A 30 8.75 -19.19 -8.20
C TYR A 30 10.11 -18.50 -8.04
N VAL A 31 10.25 -17.59 -7.08
CA VAL A 31 11.40 -16.69 -6.98
C VAL A 31 12.33 -17.11 -5.84
N PRO A 32 13.67 -17.21 -6.10
CA PRO A 32 14.65 -17.48 -5.07
C PRO A 32 14.56 -16.48 -3.90
N LYS A 33 14.92 -16.91 -2.68
CA LYS A 33 14.82 -16.09 -1.45
C LYS A 33 15.52 -14.73 -1.61
N GLU A 34 16.64 -14.70 -2.31
CA GLU A 34 17.50 -13.52 -2.51
C GLU A 34 16.90 -12.43 -3.43
N LYS A 35 15.83 -12.76 -4.17
CA LYS A 35 15.14 -11.86 -5.09
C LYS A 35 13.65 -11.69 -4.77
N ARG A 36 13.19 -12.30 -3.68
CA ARG A 36 11.77 -12.35 -3.33
C ARG A 36 11.19 -10.99 -2.99
N ALA A 37 11.94 -10.16 -2.25
CA ALA A 37 11.47 -8.82 -1.91
C ALA A 37 11.36 -7.93 -3.16
N SER A 38 12.30 -8.02 -4.10
CA SER A 38 12.22 -7.31 -5.37
C SER A 38 11.02 -7.76 -6.22
N ALA A 39 10.75 -9.06 -6.27
CA ALA A 39 9.63 -9.59 -7.03
C ALA A 39 8.28 -9.18 -6.44
N LEU A 40 8.12 -9.22 -5.13
CA LEU A 40 6.93 -8.76 -4.44
C LEU A 40 6.78 -7.24 -4.50
N ALA A 41 7.90 -6.50 -4.49
CA ALA A 41 7.91 -5.06 -4.72
C ALA A 41 7.44 -4.72 -6.15
N PHE A 42 7.92 -5.45 -7.16
CA PHE A 42 7.45 -5.30 -8.55
C PHE A 42 5.94 -5.56 -8.67
N TYR A 43 5.45 -6.64 -8.07
CA TYR A 43 4.00 -6.89 -8.00
C TYR A 43 3.26 -5.72 -7.34
N SER A 44 3.78 -5.19 -6.23
CA SER A 44 3.17 -4.12 -5.46
C SER A 44 3.18 -2.76 -6.17
N MET A 45 4.03 -2.56 -7.21
CA MET A 45 3.97 -1.37 -8.07
C MET A 45 2.62 -1.25 -8.79
N GLY A 46 1.91 -2.36 -8.96
CA GLY A 46 0.54 -2.36 -9.50
C GLY A 46 -0.41 -1.45 -8.72
N THR A 47 -0.22 -1.30 -7.40
CA THR A 47 -1.09 -0.45 -6.57
C THR A 47 -0.97 1.05 -6.92
N PRO A 48 0.21 1.70 -6.88
CA PRO A 48 0.33 3.10 -7.27
C PRO A 48 0.08 3.34 -8.77
N ILE A 49 0.51 2.42 -9.64
CA ILE A 49 0.26 2.53 -11.10
C ILE A 49 -1.23 2.36 -11.40
N GLY A 50 -1.89 1.39 -10.77
CA GLY A 50 -3.33 1.17 -10.91
C GLY A 50 -4.14 2.35 -10.38
N GLY A 51 -3.72 2.96 -9.27
CA GLY A 51 -4.31 4.18 -8.74
C GLY A 51 -4.19 5.36 -9.71
N LEU A 52 -3.00 5.57 -10.31
CA LEU A 52 -2.78 6.59 -11.32
C LEU A 52 -3.71 6.39 -12.54
N LEU A 53 -3.65 5.19 -13.14
CA LEU A 53 -4.46 4.86 -14.31
C LEU A 53 -5.95 4.93 -14.00
N GLY A 54 -6.37 4.46 -12.82
CA GLY A 54 -7.75 4.50 -12.36
C GLY A 54 -8.28 5.93 -12.21
N LEU A 55 -7.49 6.83 -11.66
CA LEU A 55 -7.86 8.25 -11.52
C LEU A 55 -7.95 8.95 -12.88
N ILE A 56 -6.96 8.79 -13.75
CA ILE A 56 -6.93 9.43 -15.07
C ILE A 56 -8.02 8.86 -15.97
N MET A 57 -8.03 7.54 -16.18
CA MET A 57 -8.99 6.91 -17.07
C MET A 57 -10.42 7.00 -16.52
N GLY A 58 -10.59 6.79 -15.21
CA GLY A 58 -11.88 6.88 -14.56
C GLY A 58 -12.50 8.26 -14.70
N GLY A 59 -11.73 9.32 -14.47
CA GLY A 59 -12.16 10.71 -14.66
C GLY A 59 -12.52 11.01 -16.10
N LEU A 60 -11.63 10.77 -17.07
CA LEU A 60 -11.85 11.06 -18.48
C LEU A 60 -13.04 10.29 -19.07
N ILE A 61 -13.18 9.02 -18.74
CA ILE A 61 -14.27 8.19 -19.25
C ILE A 61 -15.60 8.57 -18.58
N ALA A 62 -15.59 8.89 -17.29
CA ALA A 62 -16.78 9.30 -16.57
C ALA A 62 -17.35 10.61 -17.12
N ASP A 63 -16.48 11.57 -17.45
CA ASP A 63 -16.87 12.85 -18.05
C ASP A 63 -17.42 12.70 -19.47
N ALA A 64 -16.79 11.85 -20.30
CA ALA A 64 -17.18 11.67 -21.70
C ALA A 64 -18.38 10.71 -21.89
N TYR A 65 -18.46 9.65 -21.12
CA TYR A 65 -19.40 8.52 -21.35
C TYR A 65 -20.18 8.11 -20.11
N GLY A 66 -19.98 8.79 -19.00
CA GLY A 66 -20.63 8.50 -17.72
C GLY A 66 -19.92 7.40 -16.91
N TRP A 67 -20.19 7.38 -15.61
CA TRP A 67 -19.49 6.51 -14.64
C TRP A 67 -19.65 5.00 -14.90
N ARG A 68 -20.78 4.57 -15.52
CA ARG A 68 -21.00 3.15 -15.83
C ARG A 68 -20.00 2.63 -16.87
N MET A 69 -19.72 3.44 -17.88
CA MET A 69 -18.72 3.10 -18.90
C MET A 69 -17.32 3.04 -18.31
N ALA A 70 -16.97 3.91 -17.35
CA ALA A 70 -15.70 3.87 -16.65
C ALA A 70 -15.48 2.51 -15.96
N PHE A 71 -16.50 1.95 -15.31
CA PHE A 71 -16.41 0.61 -14.70
C PHE A 71 -16.27 -0.52 -15.74
N LEU A 72 -16.99 -0.44 -16.85
CA LEU A 72 -16.88 -1.44 -17.92
C LEU A 72 -15.48 -1.45 -18.55
N VAL A 73 -14.94 -0.26 -18.85
CA VAL A 73 -13.60 -0.13 -19.44
C VAL A 73 -12.51 -0.54 -18.44
N ALA A 74 -12.66 -0.22 -17.16
CA ALA A 74 -11.72 -0.64 -16.12
C ALA A 74 -11.78 -2.16 -15.86
N GLY A 75 -12.96 -2.79 -15.98
CA GLY A 75 -13.14 -4.22 -15.73
C GLY A 75 -12.73 -5.12 -16.92
N ALA A 76 -12.88 -4.65 -18.16
CA ALA A 76 -12.61 -5.44 -19.35
C ALA A 76 -11.16 -5.99 -19.43
N PRO A 77 -10.11 -5.21 -19.16
CA PRO A 77 -8.74 -5.74 -19.09
C PRO A 77 -8.58 -6.85 -18.05
N GLY A 78 -9.31 -6.78 -16.94
CA GLY A 78 -9.28 -7.82 -15.88
C GLY A 78 -9.72 -9.19 -16.43
N LEU A 79 -10.74 -9.25 -17.27
CA LEU A 79 -11.20 -10.49 -17.90
C LEU A 79 -10.15 -11.06 -18.87
N ILE A 80 -9.48 -10.19 -19.63
CA ILE A 80 -8.39 -10.57 -20.55
C ILE A 80 -7.22 -11.15 -19.75
N PHE A 81 -6.80 -10.47 -18.68
CA PHE A 81 -5.72 -10.96 -17.82
C PHE A 81 -6.09 -12.23 -17.06
N ALA A 82 -7.36 -12.40 -16.66
CA ALA A 82 -7.83 -13.63 -16.04
C ALA A 82 -7.74 -14.81 -17.04
N ALA A 83 -8.16 -14.62 -18.28
CA ALA A 83 -8.03 -15.62 -19.33
C ALA A 83 -6.55 -15.93 -19.63
N LEU A 84 -5.71 -14.92 -19.79
CA LEU A 84 -4.27 -15.10 -19.97
C LEU A 84 -3.65 -15.90 -18.80
N ALA A 85 -3.96 -15.55 -17.57
CA ALA A 85 -3.48 -16.25 -16.39
C ALA A 85 -3.93 -17.73 -16.39
N PHE A 86 -5.19 -17.99 -16.75
CA PHE A 86 -5.74 -19.34 -16.80
C PHE A 86 -5.00 -20.24 -17.81
N PHE A 87 -4.64 -19.70 -18.98
CA PHE A 87 -3.97 -20.47 -20.03
C PHE A 87 -2.44 -20.51 -19.91
N THR A 88 -1.82 -19.53 -19.26
CA THR A 88 -0.35 -19.38 -19.23
C THR A 88 0.28 -19.74 -17.90
N LEU A 89 -0.41 -19.50 -16.77
CA LEU A 89 0.13 -19.81 -15.46
C LEU A 89 0.13 -21.33 -15.24
N LYS A 90 1.34 -21.87 -15.12
CA LYS A 90 1.53 -23.25 -14.69
C LYS A 90 1.60 -23.27 -13.16
N GLU A 91 0.79 -24.12 -12.54
CA GLU A 91 0.89 -24.34 -11.10
C GLU A 91 2.22 -25.08 -10.80
N PRO A 92 3.22 -24.44 -10.17
CA PRO A 92 4.52 -25.09 -9.94
C PRO A 92 4.39 -26.32 -9.07
N ARG A 93 3.31 -26.41 -8.31
CA ARG A 93 3.00 -27.56 -7.44
C ARG A 93 2.58 -28.80 -8.23
N ARG A 94 2.09 -28.66 -9.45
CA ARG A 94 1.77 -29.80 -10.34
C ARG A 94 3.00 -30.49 -10.90
N LEU A 95 4.15 -29.84 -10.84
CA LEU A 95 5.44 -30.44 -11.24
C LEU A 95 6.05 -31.31 -10.15
N LEU A 96 5.51 -31.28 -8.94
CA LEU A 96 5.88 -32.20 -7.86
C LEU A 96 5.23 -33.56 -8.12
N SER A 97 5.96 -34.66 -7.86
CA SER A 97 5.41 -36.01 -7.96
C SER A 97 4.11 -36.11 -7.13
N GLU A 98 3.17 -36.95 -7.57
CA GLU A 98 1.90 -37.19 -6.83
C GLU A 98 2.12 -37.54 -5.35
N HIS A 99 3.26 -38.14 -5.02
CA HIS A 99 3.63 -38.46 -3.65
C HIS A 99 3.97 -37.19 -2.84
N ALA A 100 4.69 -36.24 -3.42
CA ALA A 100 4.97 -34.93 -2.80
C ALA A 100 3.71 -34.09 -2.66
N GLU A 101 2.75 -34.22 -3.58
CA GLU A 101 1.46 -33.54 -3.55
C GLU A 101 0.57 -34.09 -2.43
N LYS A 102 0.51 -35.43 -2.23
CA LYS A 102 -0.22 -36.06 -1.11
C LYS A 102 0.38 -35.72 0.25
N VAL A 103 1.71 -35.68 0.36
CA VAL A 103 2.42 -35.28 1.59
C VAL A 103 2.15 -33.81 1.90
N ARG A 104 2.08 -32.96 0.87
CA ARG A 104 1.82 -31.52 1.00
C ARG A 104 0.34 -31.21 1.30
N ALA A 105 -0.61 -31.95 0.72
CA ALA A 105 -2.04 -31.85 1.04
C ALA A 105 -2.32 -32.30 2.47
N ALA A 106 -1.67 -33.37 2.92
CA ALA A 106 -1.73 -33.84 4.31
C ALA A 106 -1.08 -32.85 5.31
N SER A 107 -0.18 -31.98 4.85
CA SER A 107 0.50 -30.95 5.65
C SER A 107 -0.10 -29.55 5.49
N SER A 108 -1.29 -29.39 4.87
CA SER A 108 -1.96 -28.09 4.79
C SER A 108 -2.35 -27.62 6.19
N ALA A 109 -1.74 -26.50 6.64
CA ALA A 109 -2.07 -25.94 7.94
C ALA A 109 -3.47 -25.31 7.91
N THR A 110 -4.25 -25.58 8.94
CA THR A 110 -5.51 -24.88 9.17
C THR A 110 -5.23 -23.41 9.53
N PHE A 111 -6.25 -22.56 9.41
CA PHE A 111 -6.17 -21.15 9.82
C PHE A 111 -5.68 -21.04 11.29
N GLY A 112 -6.26 -21.82 12.20
CA GLY A 112 -5.88 -21.80 13.62
C GLY A 112 -4.42 -22.21 13.86
N GLN A 113 -3.92 -23.20 13.12
CA GLN A 113 -2.51 -23.60 13.19
C GLN A 113 -1.57 -22.50 12.69
N THR A 114 -1.95 -21.81 11.61
CA THR A 114 -1.17 -20.67 11.10
C THR A 114 -1.15 -19.52 12.11
N VAL A 115 -2.29 -19.17 12.69
CA VAL A 115 -2.36 -18.15 13.75
C VAL A 115 -1.51 -18.53 14.96
N ALA A 116 -1.62 -19.77 15.45
CA ALA A 116 -0.82 -20.25 16.58
C ALA A 116 0.69 -20.25 16.28
N TYR A 117 1.07 -20.54 15.03
CA TYR A 117 2.46 -20.44 14.57
C TYR A 117 2.94 -18.97 14.56
N LEU A 118 2.15 -18.07 13.97
CA LEU A 118 2.46 -16.66 13.88
C LEU A 118 2.49 -15.96 15.24
N ALA A 119 1.70 -16.42 16.22
CA ALA A 119 1.70 -15.88 17.58
C ALA A 119 3.09 -16.00 18.25
N LYS A 120 3.89 -16.98 17.83
CA LYS A 120 5.26 -17.20 18.33
C LYS A 120 6.34 -16.50 17.50
N ARG A 121 5.96 -15.71 16.50
CA ARG A 121 6.86 -15.01 15.56
C ARG A 121 6.70 -13.49 15.70
N PRO A 122 7.40 -12.86 16.64
CA PRO A 122 7.25 -11.42 16.90
C PRO A 122 7.55 -10.56 15.68
N THR A 123 8.47 -10.97 14.80
CA THR A 123 8.77 -10.26 13.56
C THR A 123 7.51 -10.05 12.71
N PHE A 124 6.64 -11.08 12.59
CA PHE A 124 5.41 -10.98 11.81
C PHE A 124 4.50 -9.86 12.32
N TRP A 125 4.30 -9.80 13.63
CA TRP A 125 3.44 -8.78 14.23
C TRP A 125 4.03 -7.38 14.14
N PHE A 126 5.33 -7.25 14.35
CA PHE A 126 6.01 -5.95 14.17
C PHE A 126 5.88 -5.44 12.75
N ILE A 127 6.10 -6.28 11.71
CA ILE A 127 5.94 -5.83 10.32
C ILE A 127 4.48 -5.59 9.96
N ALA A 128 3.54 -6.37 10.49
CA ALA A 128 2.11 -6.19 10.25
C ALA A 128 1.61 -4.84 10.79
N PHE A 129 1.95 -4.51 12.03
CA PHE A 129 1.57 -3.22 12.62
C PHE A 129 2.32 -2.05 11.99
N ALA A 130 3.61 -2.19 11.69
CA ALA A 130 4.36 -1.15 10.99
C ALA A 130 3.74 -0.84 9.62
N ALA A 131 3.41 -1.87 8.83
CA ALA A 131 2.77 -1.73 7.54
C ALA A 131 1.35 -1.17 7.64
N ALA A 132 0.59 -1.60 8.66
CA ALA A 132 -0.75 -1.08 8.92
C ALA A 132 -0.73 0.42 9.24
N ILE A 133 0.24 0.89 10.04
CA ILE A 133 0.43 2.32 10.32
C ILE A 133 0.88 3.08 9.06
N LYS A 134 1.78 2.52 8.25
CA LYS A 134 2.15 3.14 6.96
C LYS A 134 0.95 3.25 6.01
N ALA A 135 0.13 2.22 5.95
CA ALA A 135 -1.12 2.21 5.19
C ALA A 135 -2.14 3.20 5.76
N PHE A 136 -2.26 3.31 7.09
CA PHE A 136 -3.11 4.28 7.79
C PHE A 136 -2.75 5.71 7.36
N ILE A 137 -1.47 6.06 7.36
CA ILE A 137 -1.00 7.37 6.91
C ILE A 137 -1.31 7.55 5.41
N GLY A 138 -0.94 6.59 4.56
CA GLY A 138 -1.12 6.69 3.12
C GLY A 138 -2.59 6.83 2.69
N TYR A 139 -3.45 5.92 3.13
CA TYR A 139 -4.88 5.97 2.83
C TYR A 139 -5.60 7.11 3.55
N GLY A 140 -5.16 7.45 4.76
CA GLY A 140 -5.70 8.59 5.52
C GLY A 140 -5.41 9.92 4.85
N HIS A 141 -4.23 10.10 4.27
CA HIS A 141 -3.86 11.35 3.61
C HIS A 141 -4.46 11.50 2.20
N ALA A 142 -4.63 10.42 1.46
CA ALA A 142 -5.01 10.46 0.05
C ALA A 142 -6.23 11.36 -0.26
N PRO A 143 -7.40 11.25 0.42
CA PRO A 143 -8.54 12.09 0.14
C PRO A 143 -8.38 13.54 0.63
N PHE A 144 -7.53 13.79 1.63
CA PHE A 144 -7.40 15.10 2.26
C PHE A 144 -6.28 15.95 1.67
N THR A 145 -5.31 15.37 0.96
CA THR A 145 -4.21 16.12 0.34
C THR A 145 -4.72 17.10 -0.72
N ALA A 146 -5.63 16.67 -1.59
CA ALA A 146 -6.24 17.58 -2.57
C ALA A 146 -7.04 18.71 -1.87
N SER A 147 -7.83 18.37 -0.83
CA SER A 147 -8.55 19.36 -0.02
C SER A 147 -7.62 20.36 0.67
N PHE A 148 -6.45 19.92 1.12
CA PHE A 148 -5.42 20.78 1.69
C PHE A 148 -4.95 21.81 0.66
N PHE A 149 -4.58 21.43 -0.54
CA PHE A 149 -4.15 22.34 -1.59
C PHE A 149 -5.25 23.32 -2.01
N LEU A 150 -6.48 22.84 -2.18
CA LEU A 150 -7.62 23.69 -2.54
C LEU A 150 -7.98 24.72 -1.46
N ARG A 151 -7.66 24.48 -0.18
CA ARG A 151 -7.97 25.38 0.92
C ARG A 151 -6.81 26.30 1.29
N ASN A 152 -5.58 25.82 1.19
CA ASN A 152 -4.38 26.54 1.64
C ASN A 152 -3.63 27.22 0.50
N HIS A 153 -3.76 26.75 -0.75
CA HIS A 153 -3.01 27.24 -1.92
C HIS A 153 -3.94 27.57 -3.10
N THR A 154 -5.17 28.01 -2.83
CA THR A 154 -6.21 28.23 -3.85
C THR A 154 -5.74 29.07 -5.04
N ALA A 155 -5.10 30.20 -4.78
CA ALA A 155 -4.67 31.13 -5.83
C ALA A 155 -3.52 30.58 -6.69
N GLU A 156 -2.53 29.92 -6.07
CA GLU A 156 -1.38 29.35 -6.77
C GLU A 156 -1.80 28.11 -7.59
N ILE A 157 -2.64 27.24 -7.02
CA ILE A 157 -3.20 26.09 -7.73
C ILE A 157 -4.08 26.52 -8.89
N GLY A 158 -4.86 27.62 -8.75
CA GLY A 158 -5.63 28.18 -9.86
C GLY A 158 -4.72 28.58 -11.02
N LYS A 159 -3.66 29.36 -10.76
CA LYS A 159 -2.69 29.76 -11.80
C LYS A 159 -2.01 28.57 -12.48
N LEU A 160 -1.52 27.60 -11.68
CA LEU A 160 -0.90 26.39 -12.23
C LEU A 160 -1.89 25.59 -13.09
N ALA A 161 -3.15 25.50 -12.69
CA ALA A 161 -4.17 24.81 -13.45
C ALA A 161 -4.45 25.51 -14.79
N ASP A 162 -4.56 26.86 -14.78
CA ASP A 162 -4.78 27.67 -15.97
C ASP A 162 -3.64 27.50 -16.99
N ASP A 163 -2.38 27.44 -16.54
CA ASP A 163 -1.20 27.20 -17.40
C ASP A 163 -1.30 25.88 -18.18
N PHE A 164 -2.01 24.89 -17.64
CA PHE A 164 -2.27 23.59 -18.28
C PHE A 164 -3.65 23.49 -18.95
N GLY A 165 -4.44 24.56 -18.95
CA GLY A 165 -5.80 24.55 -19.48
C GLY A 165 -6.78 23.66 -18.70
N LEU A 166 -6.52 23.46 -17.41
CA LEU A 166 -7.29 22.58 -16.50
C LEU A 166 -7.99 23.39 -15.40
N GLY A 167 -9.07 22.83 -14.85
CA GLY A 167 -9.59 23.31 -13.57
C GLY A 167 -8.71 22.89 -12.39
N PRO A 168 -8.76 23.61 -11.24
CA PRO A 168 -7.92 23.32 -10.07
C PRO A 168 -8.01 21.87 -9.55
N VAL A 169 -9.20 21.27 -9.58
CA VAL A 169 -9.44 19.89 -9.16
C VAL A 169 -8.80 18.91 -10.15
N GLY A 170 -8.96 19.14 -11.45
CA GLY A 170 -8.37 18.33 -12.51
C GLY A 170 -6.84 18.36 -12.47
N PHE A 171 -6.26 19.57 -12.31
CA PHE A 171 -4.82 19.73 -12.16
C PHE A 171 -4.27 18.95 -10.94
N LEU A 172 -4.90 19.10 -9.77
CA LEU A 172 -4.48 18.36 -8.57
C LEU A 172 -4.64 16.83 -8.73
N GLY A 173 -5.73 16.39 -9.34
CA GLY A 173 -5.94 14.97 -9.65
C GLY A 173 -4.81 14.40 -10.50
N LEU A 174 -4.44 15.12 -11.56
CA LEU A 174 -3.34 14.76 -12.44
C LEU A 174 -1.98 14.80 -11.72
N ALA A 175 -1.67 15.91 -11.05
CA ALA A 175 -0.39 16.12 -10.36
C ALA A 175 -0.18 15.09 -9.23
N LEU A 176 -1.15 14.94 -8.33
CA LEU A 176 -1.07 13.98 -7.23
C LEU A 176 -1.11 12.53 -7.74
N GLY A 177 -1.86 12.26 -8.81
CA GLY A 177 -1.87 10.95 -9.46
C GLY A 177 -0.50 10.59 -10.03
N LEU A 178 0.11 11.49 -10.80
CA LEU A 178 1.46 11.32 -11.35
C LEU A 178 2.50 11.15 -10.25
N ILE A 179 2.45 11.98 -9.21
CA ILE A 179 3.36 11.89 -8.06
C ILE A 179 3.23 10.52 -7.36
N SER A 180 2.00 10.15 -7.00
CA SER A 180 1.76 8.88 -6.29
C SER A 180 2.08 7.66 -7.15
N GLY A 181 1.72 7.71 -8.44
CA GLY A 181 1.93 6.61 -9.38
C GLY A 181 3.40 6.41 -9.70
N THR A 182 4.09 7.45 -10.13
CA THR A 182 5.49 7.32 -10.59
C THR A 182 6.47 7.19 -9.42
N ALA A 183 6.49 8.17 -8.52
CA ALA A 183 7.41 8.14 -7.39
C ALA A 183 7.10 6.98 -6.44
N GLY A 184 5.82 6.65 -6.23
CA GLY A 184 5.41 5.51 -5.43
C GLY A 184 5.82 4.16 -6.03
N ALA A 185 5.68 3.98 -7.35
CA ALA A 185 6.12 2.77 -8.03
C ALA A 185 7.65 2.60 -7.94
N ILE A 186 8.40 3.67 -8.23
CA ILE A 186 9.86 3.66 -8.11
C ILE A 186 10.29 3.34 -6.67
N GLY A 187 9.66 3.99 -5.68
CA GLY A 187 9.95 3.74 -4.27
C GLY A 187 9.68 2.29 -3.85
N SER A 188 8.55 1.72 -4.27
CA SER A 188 8.23 0.31 -4.02
C SER A 188 9.31 -0.62 -4.56
N TYR A 189 9.70 -0.46 -5.83
CA TYR A 189 10.73 -1.28 -6.47
C TYR A 189 12.09 -1.12 -5.79
N VAL A 190 12.52 0.13 -5.56
CA VAL A 190 13.81 0.44 -4.91
C VAL A 190 13.86 -0.14 -3.50
N GLY A 191 12.76 -0.08 -2.75
CA GLY A 191 12.66 -0.68 -1.42
C GLY A 191 12.93 -2.19 -1.42
N GLY A 192 12.33 -2.92 -2.37
CA GLY A 192 12.59 -4.34 -2.55
C GLY A 192 14.03 -4.64 -2.98
N TRP A 193 14.54 -3.88 -3.94
CA TRP A 193 15.92 -4.02 -4.41
C TRP A 193 16.97 -3.76 -3.30
N ILE A 194 16.77 -2.71 -2.50
CA ILE A 194 17.64 -2.42 -1.34
C ILE A 194 17.61 -3.60 -0.36
N ALA A 195 16.41 -4.09 -0.03
CA ALA A 195 16.25 -5.21 0.87
C ALA A 195 17.00 -6.46 0.37
N ASP A 196 16.80 -6.85 -0.88
CA ASP A 196 17.44 -8.05 -1.44
C ASP A 196 18.96 -7.86 -1.59
N LYS A 197 19.44 -6.67 -1.99
CA LYS A 197 20.87 -6.40 -2.16
C LYS A 197 21.63 -6.46 -0.83
N PHE A 198 21.12 -5.79 0.18
CA PHE A 198 21.78 -5.71 1.49
C PHE A 198 21.37 -6.86 2.41
N GLY A 199 20.19 -7.44 2.23
CA GLY A 199 19.70 -8.60 2.95
C GLY A 199 20.53 -9.87 2.75
N LYS A 200 21.25 -9.98 1.62
CA LYS A 200 22.24 -11.06 1.39
C LYS A 200 23.35 -11.07 2.43
N LYS A 201 23.74 -9.90 2.94
CA LYS A 201 24.78 -9.76 3.97
C LYS A 201 24.18 -9.82 5.37
N ASP A 202 23.05 -9.16 5.58
CA ASP A 202 22.36 -9.08 6.86
C ASP A 202 20.84 -8.92 6.65
N LEU A 203 20.06 -9.90 7.10
CA LEU A 203 18.60 -9.87 7.03
C LEU A 203 17.97 -8.64 7.72
N ARG A 204 18.69 -8.02 8.65
CA ARG A 204 18.22 -6.79 9.31
C ARG A 204 17.99 -5.65 8.33
N ALA A 205 18.65 -5.66 7.17
CA ALA A 205 18.48 -4.65 6.12
C ALA A 205 17.02 -4.54 5.63
N TYR A 206 16.27 -5.65 5.64
CA TYR A 206 14.84 -5.67 5.30
C TYR A 206 14.03 -4.75 6.23
N MET A 207 14.46 -4.55 7.46
CA MET A 207 13.74 -3.74 8.45
C MET A 207 14.34 -2.34 8.59
N VAL A 208 15.66 -2.20 8.43
CA VAL A 208 16.36 -0.92 8.62
C VAL A 208 15.96 0.11 7.54
N ALA A 209 15.89 -0.30 6.27
CA ALA A 209 15.53 0.61 5.19
C ALA A 209 14.12 1.22 5.35
N PRO A 210 13.04 0.43 5.56
CA PRO A 210 11.72 1.00 5.79
C PRO A 210 11.61 1.75 7.14
N ALA A 211 12.40 1.38 8.17
CA ALA A 211 12.46 2.14 9.41
C ALA A 211 12.96 3.56 9.15
N ILE A 212 14.15 3.69 8.55
CA ILE A 212 14.76 5.00 8.25
C ILE A 212 13.82 5.81 7.33
N ALA A 213 13.27 5.20 6.28
CA ALA A 213 12.32 5.86 5.40
C ALA A 213 11.09 6.37 6.17
N SER A 214 10.55 5.59 7.11
CA SER A 214 9.41 6.00 7.94
C SER A 214 9.74 7.22 8.82
N LEU A 215 10.96 7.31 9.32
CA LEU A 215 11.41 8.45 10.11
C LEU A 215 11.58 9.71 9.24
N ILE A 216 12.21 9.56 8.06
CA ILE A 216 12.48 10.68 7.14
C ILE A 216 11.16 11.20 6.52
N THR A 217 10.16 10.36 6.27
CA THR A 217 8.88 10.82 5.73
C THR A 217 8.17 11.81 6.64
N ILE A 218 8.43 11.81 7.95
CA ILE A 218 7.79 12.74 8.91
C ILE A 218 8.19 14.19 8.62
N PRO A 219 9.46 14.60 8.73
CA PRO A 219 9.85 15.98 8.45
C PRO A 219 9.58 16.36 6.98
N VAL A 220 9.78 15.44 6.03
CA VAL A 220 9.49 15.69 4.61
C VAL A 220 8.02 16.05 4.40
N TYR A 221 7.09 15.29 4.98
CA TYR A 221 5.66 15.59 4.83
C TYR A 221 5.25 16.87 5.56
N ILE A 222 5.75 17.09 6.78
CA ILE A 222 5.49 18.31 7.53
C ILE A 222 5.96 19.54 6.71
N THR A 223 7.16 19.49 6.14
CA THR A 223 7.66 20.56 5.27
C THR A 223 6.75 20.78 4.08
N ALA A 224 6.26 19.71 3.42
CA ALA A 224 5.36 19.82 2.27
C ALA A 224 4.05 20.54 2.60
N VAL A 225 3.49 20.33 3.80
CA VAL A 225 2.20 20.96 4.18
C VAL A 225 2.36 22.30 4.91
N THR A 226 3.59 22.73 5.22
CA THR A 226 3.86 24.00 5.89
C THR A 226 4.50 25.05 4.98
N ILE A 227 5.03 24.65 3.81
CA ILE A 227 5.65 25.60 2.87
C ILE A 227 4.58 26.40 2.13
N ASP A 228 4.88 27.68 1.84
CA ASP A 228 3.91 28.59 1.23
C ASP A 228 3.72 28.38 -0.28
N SER A 229 4.68 27.76 -0.98
CA SER A 229 4.56 27.47 -2.41
C SER A 229 3.98 26.08 -2.69
N ALA A 230 2.86 26.05 -3.43
CA ALA A 230 2.21 24.82 -3.87
C ALA A 230 3.10 23.97 -4.80
N ALA A 231 3.85 24.61 -5.71
CA ALA A 231 4.74 23.92 -6.61
C ALA A 231 5.86 23.18 -5.86
N ILE A 232 6.48 23.84 -4.88
CA ILE A 232 7.51 23.20 -4.04
C ILE A 232 6.89 22.12 -3.15
N ALA A 233 5.69 22.37 -2.60
CA ALA A 233 4.97 21.37 -1.82
C ALA A 233 4.71 20.08 -2.63
N LEU A 234 4.23 20.21 -3.88
CA LEU A 234 4.01 19.07 -4.77
C LEU A 234 5.32 18.32 -5.07
N PHE A 235 6.43 19.03 -5.29
CA PHE A 235 7.73 18.40 -5.47
C PHE A 235 8.18 17.62 -4.24
N ILE A 236 8.04 18.18 -3.04
CA ILE A 236 8.37 17.52 -1.77
C ILE A 236 7.47 16.30 -1.54
N LEU A 237 6.20 16.37 -1.94
CA LEU A 237 5.29 15.22 -1.88
C LEU A 237 5.73 14.07 -2.81
N ALA A 238 6.42 14.34 -3.93
CA ALA A 238 7.01 13.28 -4.75
C ALA A 238 8.10 12.52 -3.97
N ILE A 239 8.96 13.24 -3.24
CA ILE A 239 9.97 12.64 -2.37
C ILE A 239 9.28 11.82 -1.26
N ASN A 240 8.22 12.37 -0.66
CA ASN A 240 7.45 11.66 0.36
C ASN A 240 6.78 10.40 -0.18
N ALA A 241 6.20 10.43 -1.39
CA ALA A 241 5.59 9.27 -2.04
C ALA A 241 6.61 8.17 -2.32
N PHE A 242 7.81 8.54 -2.81
CA PHE A 242 8.92 7.60 -3.00
C PHE A 242 9.32 6.91 -1.70
N LEU A 243 9.61 7.68 -0.65
CA LEU A 243 9.99 7.15 0.66
C LEU A 243 8.84 6.38 1.33
N GLY A 244 7.61 6.83 1.11
CA GLY A 244 6.40 6.29 1.69
C GLY A 244 6.08 4.86 1.25
N THR A 245 6.58 4.41 0.11
CA THR A 245 6.31 3.07 -0.47
C THR A 245 7.48 2.09 -0.36
N LEU A 246 8.64 2.52 0.16
CA LEU A 246 9.83 1.66 0.30
C LEU A 246 9.61 0.40 1.15
N TRP A 247 8.58 0.35 1.96
CA TRP A 247 8.29 -0.78 2.85
C TRP A 247 7.62 -1.98 2.17
N TYR A 248 7.03 -1.82 0.98
CA TYR A 248 6.23 -2.88 0.34
C TYR A 248 7.03 -4.18 0.13
N GLY A 249 8.13 -4.12 -0.59
CA GLY A 249 8.97 -5.29 -0.85
C GLY A 249 9.51 -5.94 0.43
N PRO A 250 10.16 -5.17 1.31
CA PRO A 250 10.67 -5.68 2.59
C PRO A 250 9.62 -6.36 3.46
N VAL A 251 8.45 -5.75 3.63
CA VAL A 251 7.37 -6.31 4.47
C VAL A 251 6.79 -7.58 3.87
N TYR A 252 6.43 -7.54 2.58
CA TYR A 252 5.83 -8.70 1.94
C TYR A 252 6.84 -9.85 1.79
N GLY A 253 8.10 -9.53 1.48
CA GLY A 253 9.19 -10.51 1.43
C GLY A 253 9.43 -11.19 2.78
N THR A 254 9.50 -10.40 3.85
CA THR A 254 9.66 -10.93 5.21
C THR A 254 8.44 -11.74 5.63
N GLY A 255 7.22 -11.26 5.38
CA GLY A 255 5.98 -11.98 5.69
C GLY A 255 5.93 -13.39 5.09
N GLN A 256 6.51 -13.57 3.89
CA GLN A 256 6.63 -14.89 3.25
C GLN A 256 7.80 -15.73 3.80
N SER A 257 8.83 -15.07 4.36
CA SER A 257 10.05 -15.75 4.84
C SER A 257 9.96 -16.23 6.28
N VAL A 258 9.05 -15.67 7.08
CA VAL A 258 8.87 -16.08 8.50
C VAL A 258 7.92 -17.26 8.68
N VAL A 259 7.34 -17.78 7.61
CA VAL A 259 6.42 -18.92 7.63
C VAL A 259 6.84 -20.03 6.66
N PRO A 260 6.52 -21.31 6.98
CA PRO A 260 6.70 -22.43 6.06
C PRO A 260 5.85 -22.25 4.78
N PRO A 261 6.24 -22.86 3.64
CA PRO A 261 5.55 -22.71 2.36
C PRO A 261 4.04 -22.96 2.41
N HIS A 262 3.58 -23.95 3.16
CA HIS A 262 2.17 -24.32 3.27
C HIS A 262 1.32 -23.32 4.10
N MET A 263 1.93 -22.38 4.82
CA MET A 263 1.25 -21.34 5.59
C MET A 263 1.28 -19.96 4.90
N ARG A 264 2.04 -19.78 3.81
CA ARG A 264 2.30 -18.48 3.18
C ARG A 264 1.05 -17.74 2.74
N ALA A 265 0.11 -18.41 2.09
CA ALA A 265 -1.11 -17.77 1.61
C ALA A 265 -1.96 -17.25 2.79
N THR A 266 -2.12 -18.05 3.84
CA THR A 266 -2.87 -17.65 5.04
C THR A 266 -2.15 -16.53 5.80
N ALA A 267 -0.83 -16.59 5.93
CA ALA A 267 -0.05 -15.51 6.55
C ALA A 267 -0.17 -14.20 5.76
N ALA A 268 -0.11 -14.26 4.41
CA ALA A 268 -0.33 -13.09 3.57
C ALA A 268 -1.74 -12.52 3.73
N ALA A 269 -2.75 -13.38 3.83
CA ALA A 269 -4.13 -12.94 4.06
C ALA A 269 -4.28 -12.23 5.42
N ILE A 270 -3.69 -12.76 6.49
CA ILE A 270 -3.69 -12.14 7.82
C ILE A 270 -2.97 -10.79 7.79
N LEU A 271 -1.79 -10.73 7.15
CA LEU A 271 -1.01 -9.50 7.00
C LEU A 271 -1.81 -8.42 6.28
N LEU A 272 -2.41 -8.76 5.13
CA LEU A 272 -3.21 -7.84 4.33
C LEU A 272 -4.50 -7.43 5.04
N PHE A 273 -5.13 -8.34 5.78
CA PHE A 273 -6.30 -8.02 6.61
C PHE A 273 -5.97 -6.93 7.64
N ILE A 274 -4.86 -7.08 8.37
CA ILE A 274 -4.42 -6.10 9.37
C ILE A 274 -4.10 -4.75 8.70
N ILE A 275 -3.37 -4.78 7.58
CA ILE A 275 -3.01 -3.59 6.81
C ILE A 275 -4.24 -2.83 6.32
N ASN A 276 -5.22 -3.53 5.73
CA ASN A 276 -6.40 -2.90 5.17
C ASN A 276 -7.41 -2.48 6.25
N LEU A 277 -7.59 -3.28 7.30
CA LEU A 277 -8.50 -2.92 8.40
C LEU A 277 -8.06 -1.62 9.09
N ILE A 278 -6.78 -1.53 9.44
CA ILE A 278 -6.24 -0.33 10.10
C ILE A 278 -5.99 0.79 9.08
N GLY A 279 -5.41 0.47 7.93
CA GLY A 279 -5.04 1.46 6.92
C GLY A 279 -6.25 2.04 6.22
N LEU A 280 -6.93 1.23 5.42
CA LEU A 280 -8.06 1.68 4.59
C LEU A 280 -9.32 1.94 5.43
N GLY A 281 -9.57 1.10 6.45
CA GLY A 281 -10.76 1.24 7.30
C GLY A 281 -10.68 2.43 8.26
N LEU A 282 -9.58 2.57 9.00
CA LEU A 282 -9.47 3.60 10.04
C LEU A 282 -8.76 4.88 9.56
N GLY A 283 -7.88 4.81 8.56
CA GLY A 283 -7.08 5.95 8.12
C GLY A 283 -7.91 7.18 7.73
N PRO A 284 -8.74 7.10 6.67
CA PRO A 284 -9.55 8.23 6.23
C PRO A 284 -10.52 8.72 7.31
N LEU A 285 -11.12 7.80 8.07
CA LEU A 285 -12.04 8.11 9.15
C LEU A 285 -11.36 8.94 10.25
N ALA A 286 -10.19 8.49 10.71
CA ALA A 286 -9.47 9.18 11.79
C ALA A 286 -8.98 10.58 11.36
N VAL A 287 -8.42 10.69 10.15
CA VAL A 287 -7.97 11.98 9.62
C VAL A 287 -9.16 12.93 9.42
N GLY A 288 -10.29 12.44 8.91
CA GLY A 288 -11.51 13.23 8.75
C GLY A 288 -12.07 13.74 10.07
N LEU A 289 -12.26 12.85 11.05
CA LEU A 289 -12.74 13.21 12.38
C LEU A 289 -11.80 14.20 13.07
N LEU A 290 -10.50 13.99 12.97
CA LEU A 290 -9.51 14.91 13.53
C LEU A 290 -9.56 16.28 12.85
N SER A 291 -9.67 16.32 11.51
CA SER A 291 -9.82 17.56 10.76
C SER A 291 -11.08 18.34 11.16
N ASP A 292 -12.21 17.64 11.32
CA ASP A 292 -13.47 18.26 11.75
C ASP A 292 -13.41 18.77 13.18
N TYR A 293 -12.79 18.00 14.09
CA TYR A 293 -12.60 18.44 15.47
C TYR A 293 -11.69 19.68 15.57
N LEU A 294 -10.59 19.71 14.82
CA LEU A 294 -9.70 20.88 14.79
C LEU A 294 -10.38 22.10 14.16
N ASN A 295 -11.15 21.88 13.09
CA ASN A 295 -11.88 22.96 12.40
C ASN A 295 -12.99 23.56 13.30
N LYS A 296 -13.91 22.72 13.78
CA LYS A 296 -15.12 23.16 14.49
C LYS A 296 -14.96 23.19 16.00
N GLY A 297 -14.31 22.18 16.58
CA GLY A 297 -14.15 22.02 18.03
C GLY A 297 -13.12 22.99 18.60
N MET A 298 -11.99 23.18 17.89
CA MET A 298 -10.94 24.10 18.31
C MET A 298 -10.99 25.47 17.58
N GLY A 299 -11.89 25.64 16.60
CA GLY A 299 -12.08 26.92 15.89
C GLY A 299 -10.94 27.31 14.97
N LEU A 300 -10.06 26.39 14.55
CA LEU A 300 -8.92 26.68 13.68
C LEU A 300 -9.31 27.04 12.23
N GLY A 301 -10.55 26.74 11.84
CA GLY A 301 -11.01 26.90 10.47
C GLY A 301 -10.64 25.73 9.55
N ALA A 302 -11.31 25.64 8.40
CA ALA A 302 -11.24 24.47 7.53
C ALA A 302 -9.86 24.24 6.89
N ALA A 303 -9.09 25.30 6.64
CA ALA A 303 -7.75 25.22 6.06
C ALA A 303 -6.72 24.69 7.06
N GLU A 304 -6.68 25.29 8.25
CA GLU A 304 -5.77 24.85 9.31
C GLU A 304 -6.18 23.51 9.92
N GLY A 305 -7.50 23.25 10.04
CA GLY A 305 -8.00 21.98 10.53
C GLY A 305 -7.50 20.79 9.73
N VAL A 306 -7.53 20.85 8.38
CA VAL A 306 -7.00 19.79 7.53
C VAL A 306 -5.46 19.72 7.59
N ARG A 307 -4.77 20.87 7.59
CA ARG A 307 -3.30 20.93 7.70
C ARG A 307 -2.81 20.21 8.95
N TRP A 308 -3.34 20.58 10.12
CA TRP A 308 -2.95 19.97 11.39
C TRP A 308 -3.36 18.52 11.52
N ALA A 309 -4.51 18.10 10.96
CA ALA A 309 -4.90 16.70 10.93
C ALA A 309 -3.89 15.85 10.14
N LEU A 310 -3.41 16.34 9.01
CA LEU A 310 -2.37 15.69 8.21
C LEU A 310 -1.02 15.63 8.95
N ILE A 311 -0.62 16.71 9.65
CA ILE A 311 0.61 16.76 10.45
C ILE A 311 0.54 15.74 11.60
N ILE A 312 -0.53 15.77 12.39
CA ILE A 312 -0.68 14.89 13.55
C ILE A 312 -0.71 13.43 13.12
N SER A 313 -1.46 13.10 12.07
CA SER A 313 -1.51 11.73 11.56
C SER A 313 -0.16 11.26 11.00
N THR A 314 0.68 12.14 10.45
CA THR A 314 2.04 11.80 10.02
C THR A 314 2.93 11.36 11.18
N LEU A 315 2.72 11.87 12.40
CA LEU A 315 3.51 11.48 13.57
C LEU A 315 3.35 10.01 13.96
N PHE A 316 2.25 9.34 13.54
CA PHE A 316 2.14 7.90 13.67
C PHE A 316 3.27 7.14 12.96
N GLY A 317 3.96 7.78 12.03
CA GLY A 317 5.20 7.27 11.41
C GLY A 317 6.28 6.90 12.43
N LEU A 318 6.31 7.53 13.63
CA LEU A 318 7.19 7.14 14.73
C LEU A 318 6.89 5.74 15.25
N ILE A 319 5.61 5.35 15.29
CA ILE A 319 5.19 4.01 15.70
C ILE A 319 5.64 3.01 14.62
N ALA A 320 5.46 3.33 13.33
CA ALA A 320 5.94 2.49 12.25
C ALA A 320 7.47 2.32 12.31
N PHE A 321 8.22 3.40 12.54
CA PHE A 321 9.66 3.35 12.76
C PHE A 321 10.00 2.41 13.91
N ALA A 322 9.39 2.58 15.09
CA ALA A 322 9.64 1.75 16.26
C ALA A 322 9.37 0.26 15.99
N CYS A 323 8.25 -0.06 15.34
CA CYS A 323 7.91 -1.43 14.97
C CYS A 323 8.94 -2.04 14.00
N PHE A 324 9.34 -1.35 12.93
CA PHE A 324 10.39 -1.83 12.03
C PHE A 324 11.73 -1.97 12.75
N TRP A 325 12.08 -1.04 13.63
CA TRP A 325 13.30 -1.08 14.39
C TRP A 325 13.37 -2.25 15.39
N LEU A 326 12.23 -2.62 15.97
CA LEU A 326 12.12 -3.80 16.82
C LEU A 326 12.16 -5.09 15.99
N ALA A 327 11.47 -5.14 14.84
CA ALA A 327 11.48 -6.30 13.95
C ALA A 327 12.90 -6.70 13.51
N ARG A 328 13.82 -5.73 13.37
CA ARG A 328 15.22 -6.04 13.04
C ARG A 328 15.95 -6.91 14.07
N LYS A 329 15.47 -6.94 15.31
CA LYS A 329 16.08 -7.76 16.37
C LYS A 329 15.70 -9.23 16.25
N THR A 330 14.48 -9.50 15.78
CA THR A 330 13.88 -10.84 15.77
C THR A 330 13.90 -11.51 14.39
N ILE A 331 14.12 -10.75 13.31
CA ILE A 331 14.02 -11.25 11.93
C ILE A 331 14.95 -12.42 11.63
N ARG A 332 16.15 -12.47 12.23
CA ARG A 332 17.11 -13.55 12.02
C ARG A 332 16.65 -14.86 12.64
N GLU A 333 15.96 -14.80 13.79
CA GLU A 333 15.48 -15.95 14.54
C GLU A 333 14.15 -16.47 13.95
N ASP A 334 13.33 -15.56 13.43
CA ASP A 334 12.00 -15.91 12.91
C ASP A 334 12.02 -16.38 11.45
N THR A 335 13.07 -16.07 10.69
CA THR A 335 13.15 -16.45 9.28
C THR A 335 13.34 -17.97 9.15
N VAL A 336 12.44 -18.60 8.37
CA VAL A 336 12.51 -20.04 8.09
C VAL A 336 13.59 -20.27 7.02
N SER A 337 14.54 -21.14 7.34
CA SER A 337 15.64 -21.57 6.44
C SER A 337 15.15 -22.35 5.21
#